data_0f8b22851f8801ad898b897b2274c276
#
_entry.id   0f8b22851f8801ad898b897b2274c276
#
_cell.length_a   1.000
_cell.length_b   1.000
_cell.length_c   1.000
_cell.angle_alpha   90.00
_cell.angle_beta   90.00
_cell.angle_gamma   90.00
#
_symmetry.space_group_name_H-M   'P 1'
#
loop_
_entity.id
_entity.type
_entity.pdbx_description
1 polymer ?
#
loop_
_entity_poly.entity_id
_entity_poly.type
_entity_poly.pdbx_seq_one_letter_code
_entity_poly.pdbx_strand_id
1 'polypeptide(L)'
;MFCCFLATSTALAENIRKKVKNAAGIEVTYQSSYKGKVAPGKMLMKIVGNEVALTSITPEEKGQKEVREQDKAPVVTNYIDYQACKSYKRAELADGKIISAATPFEFGKGFKEVGTDKVLGLDCKILQTIINSNTIQVWYTTDIPFRGTPQANVGVPDGLVLKIVRNGDTVQEAISINPEKKADTSLLPTSWGNMMDNADYQYTLNQSGVITIPVFNEQTICFNGAKLPDQLNDNECYSAAGGTVILKKVKLPEYVANRTVFVEVSQYSDGDAYDRTGSIFLIPTDKKQSFLDALRNLNSVPSFRSDSTDYHGLVATDSYDTPLELMRFFTGFGVRSYNHNKVMGQDWVDSVLYKSEVTPLVEHLQGEAWIGAYIGNWDAKGHRLSLKLKYYPDDEHRIYKSIPLFNTVNYMEQAGQPYPIFMLKDSLKATFTLKEPVKDAKLYYFTTGHGGWGN
;
A
#
# COMPACT_ATOMS: atom_id res chain seq x y z
N MET A 1 10.22 -38.43 -30.53
CA MET A 1 10.20 -37.03 -30.04
C MET A 1 11.19 -36.75 -28.90
N PHE A 2 11.65 -37.72 -28.15
CA PHE A 2 12.60 -37.57 -27.00
C PHE A 2 14.07 -37.23 -27.41
N CYS A 3 14.54 -37.63 -28.57
CA CYS A 3 15.92 -37.37 -29.01
C CYS A 3 16.21 -35.88 -29.39
N CYS A 4 15.22 -35.13 -29.87
CA CYS A 4 15.45 -33.74 -30.25
C CYS A 4 15.63 -32.78 -29.05
N PHE A 5 14.98 -33.05 -27.92
CA PHE A 5 15.09 -32.22 -26.71
C PHE A 5 16.45 -32.37 -26.01
N LEU A 6 17.04 -33.56 -26.02
CA LEU A 6 18.37 -33.85 -25.46
C LEU A 6 19.50 -33.14 -26.26
N ALA A 7 19.41 -33.15 -27.58
CA ALA A 7 20.39 -32.50 -28.45
C ALA A 7 20.41 -30.97 -28.30
N THR A 8 19.26 -30.33 -28.11
CA THR A 8 19.17 -28.88 -27.93
C THR A 8 19.68 -28.40 -26.56
N SER A 9 19.48 -29.19 -25.51
CA SER A 9 19.96 -28.85 -24.15
C SER A 9 21.46 -28.99 -24.00
N THR A 10 22.09 -29.98 -24.64
CA THR A 10 23.54 -30.18 -24.64
C THR A 10 24.26 -29.06 -25.41
N ALA A 11 23.72 -28.65 -26.56
CA ALA A 11 24.26 -27.56 -27.34
C ALA A 11 24.19 -26.21 -26.62
N LEU A 12 23.10 -25.99 -25.81
CA LEU A 12 22.97 -24.80 -25.00
C LEU A 12 24.02 -24.75 -23.88
N ALA A 13 24.25 -25.85 -23.17
CA ALA A 13 25.26 -25.93 -22.11
C ALA A 13 26.69 -25.70 -22.65
N GLU A 14 27.02 -26.32 -23.80
CA GLU A 14 28.32 -26.10 -24.44
C GLU A 14 28.52 -24.63 -24.83
N ASN A 15 27.50 -24.01 -25.37
CA ASN A 15 27.53 -22.59 -25.72
C ASN A 15 27.76 -21.71 -24.49
N ILE A 16 27.06 -21.99 -23.38
CA ILE A 16 27.26 -21.27 -22.11
C ILE A 16 28.68 -21.47 -21.62
N ARG A 17 29.17 -22.71 -21.48
CA ARG A 17 30.53 -23.03 -21.03
C ARG A 17 31.60 -22.30 -21.88
N LYS A 18 31.43 -22.32 -23.21
CA LYS A 18 32.34 -21.62 -24.13
C LYS A 18 32.34 -20.13 -23.96
N LYS A 19 31.16 -19.51 -23.81
CA LYS A 19 31.01 -18.05 -23.64
C LYS A 19 31.61 -17.54 -22.35
N VAL A 20 31.45 -18.29 -21.23
CA VAL A 20 31.86 -17.83 -19.91
C VAL A 20 33.27 -18.28 -19.48
N LYS A 21 33.93 -19.18 -20.26
CA LYS A 21 35.22 -19.77 -19.89
C LYS A 21 36.31 -18.76 -19.54
N ASN A 22 36.33 -17.62 -20.24
CA ASN A 22 37.36 -16.57 -20.09
C ASN A 22 36.70 -15.22 -19.70
N ALA A 23 35.48 -15.24 -19.22
CA ALA A 23 34.80 -14.03 -18.80
C ALA A 23 35.33 -13.56 -17.44
N ALA A 24 35.54 -12.27 -17.28
CA ALA A 24 35.91 -11.66 -16.00
C ALA A 24 34.73 -11.63 -15.00
N GLY A 25 33.50 -11.71 -15.50
CA GLY A 25 32.29 -11.80 -14.75
C GLY A 25 31.14 -12.37 -15.57
N ILE A 26 30.03 -12.69 -14.94
CA ILE A 26 28.80 -13.17 -15.59
C ILE A 26 27.57 -12.46 -15.07
N GLU A 27 26.57 -12.46 -15.91
CA GLU A 27 25.21 -12.02 -15.59
C GLU A 27 24.25 -13.20 -15.71
N VAL A 28 23.49 -13.46 -14.66
CA VAL A 28 22.47 -14.50 -14.60
C VAL A 28 21.11 -13.86 -14.38
N THR A 29 20.16 -14.14 -15.28
CA THR A 29 18.76 -13.68 -15.12
C THR A 29 17.92 -14.80 -14.56
N TYR A 30 17.16 -14.51 -13.50
CA TYR A 30 16.22 -15.43 -12.88
C TYR A 30 14.78 -14.99 -13.11
N GLN A 31 13.92 -15.99 -13.24
CA GLN A 31 12.47 -15.84 -13.28
C GLN A 31 11.85 -16.56 -12.08
N SER A 32 10.92 -15.91 -11.39
CA SER A 32 10.15 -16.52 -10.31
C SER A 32 8.78 -16.95 -10.77
N SER A 33 8.25 -18.01 -10.15
CA SER A 33 6.86 -18.47 -10.34
C SER A 33 6.30 -19.04 -9.04
N TYR A 34 4.99 -18.95 -8.89
CA TYR A 34 4.25 -19.53 -7.79
C TYR A 34 3.10 -20.39 -8.34
N LYS A 35 3.07 -21.67 -7.97
CA LYS A 35 2.09 -22.66 -8.49
C LYS A 35 1.94 -22.62 -10.02
N GLY A 36 3.08 -22.47 -10.71
CA GLY A 36 3.14 -22.40 -12.17
C GLY A 36 2.79 -21.04 -12.79
N LYS A 37 2.34 -20.05 -12.00
CA LYS A 37 2.14 -18.68 -12.50
C LYS A 37 3.46 -17.91 -12.43
N VAL A 38 3.92 -17.44 -13.57
CA VAL A 38 5.16 -16.66 -13.71
C VAL A 38 4.95 -15.26 -13.16
N ALA A 39 5.88 -14.78 -12.30
CA ALA A 39 5.89 -13.41 -11.82
C ALA A 39 6.29 -12.44 -12.94
N PRO A 40 5.74 -11.22 -13.01
CA PRO A 40 6.07 -10.25 -14.06
C PRO A 40 7.52 -9.76 -13.98
N GLY A 41 8.09 -9.67 -12.79
CA GLY A 41 9.48 -9.22 -12.57
C GLY A 41 10.51 -10.32 -12.75
N LYS A 42 11.75 -9.90 -12.99
CA LYS A 42 12.94 -10.76 -13.07
C LYS A 42 13.97 -10.31 -12.06
N MET A 43 14.89 -11.20 -11.70
CA MET A 43 16.06 -10.85 -10.90
C MET A 43 17.31 -10.98 -11.77
N LEU A 44 18.15 -9.98 -11.71
CA LEU A 44 19.47 -9.95 -12.32
C LEU A 44 20.52 -10.20 -11.24
N MET A 45 21.39 -11.16 -11.45
CA MET A 45 22.56 -11.44 -10.63
C MET A 45 23.82 -11.22 -11.44
N LYS A 46 24.66 -10.28 -11.01
CA LYS A 46 26.02 -10.09 -11.55
C LYS A 46 27.03 -10.73 -10.62
N ILE A 47 28.07 -11.35 -11.20
CA ILE A 47 29.14 -12.00 -10.44
C ILE A 47 30.46 -11.53 -11.01
N VAL A 48 31.37 -11.02 -10.16
CA VAL A 48 32.75 -10.68 -10.47
C VAL A 48 33.63 -11.16 -9.32
N GLY A 49 34.54 -12.10 -9.60
CA GLY A 49 35.39 -12.70 -8.58
C GLY A 49 34.58 -13.32 -7.45
N ASN A 50 34.76 -12.81 -6.23
CA ASN A 50 34.03 -13.23 -5.02
C ASN A 50 32.80 -12.36 -4.68
N GLU A 51 32.44 -11.45 -5.56
CA GLU A 51 31.37 -10.49 -5.32
C GLU A 51 30.15 -10.78 -6.18
N VAL A 52 28.97 -10.60 -5.59
CA VAL A 52 27.67 -10.75 -6.25
C VAL A 52 26.84 -9.50 -6.00
N ALA A 53 26.20 -8.99 -7.05
CA ALA A 53 25.19 -7.96 -6.96
C ALA A 53 23.84 -8.49 -7.50
N LEU A 54 22.77 -8.26 -6.75
CA LEU A 54 21.41 -8.74 -7.04
C LEU A 54 20.48 -7.54 -7.19
N THR A 55 19.84 -7.42 -8.34
CA THR A 55 18.90 -6.33 -8.63
C THR A 55 17.60 -6.90 -9.20
N SER A 56 16.47 -6.40 -8.74
CA SER A 56 15.16 -6.72 -9.32
C SER A 56 14.93 -5.88 -10.57
N ILE A 57 14.46 -6.51 -11.65
CA ILE A 57 14.03 -5.85 -12.88
C ILE A 57 12.51 -5.98 -12.93
N THR A 58 11.82 -4.86 -12.74
CA THR A 58 10.38 -4.76 -12.95
C THR A 58 10.12 -4.39 -14.41
N PRO A 59 9.14 -4.98 -15.10
CA PRO A 59 8.77 -4.55 -16.43
C PRO A 59 8.33 -3.08 -16.41
N GLU A 60 8.82 -2.27 -17.36
CA GLU A 60 8.27 -0.94 -17.59
C GLU A 60 6.82 -1.08 -18.07
N GLU A 61 5.87 -0.54 -17.34
CA GLU A 61 4.50 -0.43 -17.80
C GLU A 61 4.40 0.66 -18.88
N LYS A 62 4.00 0.26 -20.09
CA LYS A 62 3.75 1.21 -21.18
C LYS A 62 2.61 2.15 -20.78
N GLY A 63 2.91 3.42 -20.61
CA GLY A 63 1.94 4.48 -20.33
C GLY A 63 2.01 5.10 -18.93
N GLN A 64 3.01 4.78 -18.12
CA GLN A 64 3.24 5.49 -16.86
C GLN A 64 3.54 6.98 -17.13
N LYS A 65 2.74 7.87 -16.50
CA LYS A 65 3.09 9.29 -16.38
C LYS A 65 4.40 9.39 -15.59
N GLU A 66 5.22 10.40 -15.89
CA GLU A 66 6.42 10.71 -15.12
C GLU A 66 6.09 10.73 -13.62
N VAL A 67 6.65 9.78 -12.88
CA VAL A 67 6.48 9.67 -11.43
C VAL A 67 7.34 10.77 -10.79
N ARG A 68 6.76 11.60 -9.92
CA ARG A 68 7.52 12.61 -9.17
C ARG A 68 8.62 11.93 -8.36
N GLU A 69 9.77 12.59 -8.20
CA GLU A 69 10.92 12.01 -7.48
C GLU A 69 10.55 11.47 -6.09
N GLN A 70 9.74 12.20 -5.36
CA GLN A 70 9.25 11.80 -4.03
C GLN A 70 8.33 10.57 -4.00
N ASP A 71 7.79 10.18 -5.16
CA ASP A 71 6.88 9.04 -5.31
C ASP A 71 7.61 7.82 -5.90
N LYS A 72 8.91 7.94 -6.22
CA LYS A 72 9.73 6.84 -6.71
C LYS A 72 9.92 5.79 -5.63
N ALA A 73 9.76 4.53 -6.01
CA ALA A 73 10.10 3.43 -5.12
C ALA A 73 11.61 3.42 -4.81
N PRO A 74 12.02 3.05 -3.59
CA PRO A 74 13.43 2.88 -3.26
C PRO A 74 14.11 1.89 -4.21
N VAL A 75 15.33 2.23 -4.66
CA VAL A 75 16.14 1.30 -5.47
C VAL A 75 16.93 0.40 -4.53
N VAL A 76 16.58 -0.89 -4.50
CA VAL A 76 17.21 -1.87 -3.62
C VAL A 76 18.15 -2.75 -4.42
N THR A 77 19.40 -2.86 -3.95
CA THR A 77 20.40 -3.80 -4.45
C THR A 77 20.96 -4.61 -3.29
N ASN A 78 20.97 -5.93 -3.45
CA ASN A 78 21.59 -6.82 -2.47
C ASN A 78 22.97 -7.24 -2.98
N TYR A 79 23.92 -7.39 -2.06
CA TYR A 79 25.27 -7.81 -2.38
C TYR A 79 25.66 -9.03 -1.54
N ILE A 80 26.53 -9.87 -2.09
CA ILE A 80 27.18 -10.96 -1.37
C ILE A 80 28.68 -10.80 -1.57
N ASP A 81 29.41 -10.75 -0.48
CA ASP A 81 30.88 -10.79 -0.46
C ASP A 81 31.31 -12.11 0.16
N TYR A 82 31.76 -13.01 -0.68
CA TYR A 82 32.23 -14.33 -0.26
C TYR A 82 33.57 -14.28 0.48
N GLN A 83 34.37 -13.24 0.24
CA GLN A 83 35.64 -13.08 0.95
C GLN A 83 35.42 -12.61 2.39
N ALA A 84 34.50 -11.67 2.59
CA ALA A 84 34.13 -11.18 3.91
C ALA A 84 33.10 -12.09 4.63
N CYS A 85 32.52 -13.10 3.94
CA CYS A 85 31.41 -13.92 4.42
C CYS A 85 30.23 -13.07 4.91
N LYS A 86 29.86 -12.05 4.13
CA LYS A 86 28.75 -11.14 4.45
C LYS A 86 27.83 -10.93 3.26
N SER A 87 26.55 -10.80 3.55
CA SER A 87 25.57 -10.23 2.65
C SER A 87 25.19 -8.83 3.08
N TYR A 88 24.91 -7.98 2.11
CA TYR A 88 24.53 -6.61 2.34
C TYR A 88 23.23 -6.30 1.60
N LYS A 89 22.39 -5.52 2.24
CA LYS A 89 21.25 -4.85 1.60
C LYS A 89 21.58 -3.38 1.53
N ARG A 90 21.39 -2.77 0.37
CA ARG A 90 21.56 -1.33 0.16
C ARG A 90 20.35 -0.78 -0.54
N ALA A 91 19.78 0.28 -0.01
CA ALA A 91 18.69 0.99 -0.63
C ALA A 91 19.05 2.47 -0.83
N GLU A 92 18.70 2.99 -1.99
CA GLU A 92 18.67 4.42 -2.27
C GLU A 92 17.21 4.88 -2.20
N LEU A 93 16.93 5.74 -1.24
CA LEU A 93 15.59 6.24 -0.95
C LEU A 93 15.23 7.38 -1.92
N ALA A 94 13.95 7.68 -2.04
CA ALA A 94 13.47 8.75 -2.93
C ALA A 94 14.05 10.14 -2.62
N ASP A 95 14.46 10.38 -1.38
CA ASP A 95 15.12 11.63 -0.94
C ASP A 95 16.65 11.64 -1.17
N GLY A 96 17.18 10.62 -1.87
CA GLY A 96 18.60 10.45 -2.16
C GLY A 96 19.44 9.90 -1.01
N LYS A 97 18.84 9.62 0.15
CA LYS A 97 19.58 8.98 1.24
C LYS A 97 19.86 7.52 0.94
N ILE A 98 21.05 7.08 1.35
CA ILE A 98 21.47 5.68 1.22
C ILE A 98 21.46 5.05 2.60
N ILE A 99 20.77 3.91 2.71
CA ILE A 99 20.76 3.07 3.91
C ILE A 99 21.24 1.67 3.57
N SER A 100 21.90 1.00 4.51
CA SER A 100 22.42 -0.35 4.33
C SER A 100 22.34 -1.17 5.60
N ALA A 101 22.30 -2.49 5.41
CA ALA A 101 22.46 -3.46 6.49
C ALA A 101 23.39 -4.58 6.05
N ALA A 102 24.17 -5.12 6.99
CA ALA A 102 25.07 -6.25 6.75
C ALA A 102 24.67 -7.44 7.62
N THR A 103 24.70 -8.64 7.06
CA THR A 103 24.43 -9.90 7.76
C THR A 103 25.54 -10.89 7.47
N PRO A 104 26.23 -11.43 8.49
CA PRO A 104 27.11 -12.56 8.32
C PRO A 104 26.33 -13.78 7.82
N PHE A 105 26.95 -14.64 7.04
CA PHE A 105 26.35 -15.88 6.59
C PHE A 105 27.33 -17.04 6.63
N GLU A 106 26.78 -18.24 6.77
CA GLU A 106 27.48 -19.51 6.62
C GLU A 106 26.77 -20.32 5.53
N PHE A 107 27.54 -20.82 4.57
CA PHE A 107 26.99 -21.66 3.52
C PHE A 107 27.01 -23.15 3.85
N GLY A 108 26.08 -23.88 3.27
CA GLY A 108 26.06 -25.35 3.27
C GLY A 108 25.64 -26.01 4.59
N LYS A 109 25.38 -25.26 5.65
CA LYS A 109 24.98 -25.82 6.94
C LYS A 109 23.57 -26.43 6.87
N GLY A 110 23.46 -27.71 7.17
CA GLY A 110 22.18 -28.45 7.19
C GLY A 110 21.68 -28.89 5.80
N PHE A 111 22.42 -28.66 4.73
CA PHE A 111 22.06 -29.18 3.42
C PHE A 111 22.46 -30.63 3.24
N LYS A 112 21.57 -31.42 2.61
CA LYS A 112 21.80 -32.82 2.21
C LYS A 112 21.62 -32.94 0.69
N GLU A 113 22.50 -33.66 0.01
CA GLU A 113 22.35 -33.97 -1.40
C GLU A 113 21.20 -34.99 -1.56
N VAL A 114 20.26 -34.68 -2.44
CA VAL A 114 19.04 -35.49 -2.66
C VAL A 114 18.88 -35.93 -4.12
N GLY A 115 19.73 -35.48 -5.04
CA GLY A 115 19.67 -35.90 -6.44
C GLY A 115 20.49 -35.01 -7.37
N THR A 116 20.28 -35.24 -8.65
CA THR A 116 20.89 -34.48 -9.76
C THR A 116 19.85 -34.14 -10.80
N ASP A 117 20.03 -33.04 -11.54
CA ASP A 117 19.15 -32.60 -12.62
C ASP A 117 19.92 -31.64 -13.56
N LYS A 118 19.26 -31.09 -14.56
CA LYS A 118 19.85 -30.11 -15.47
C LYS A 118 19.04 -28.80 -15.45
N VAL A 119 19.76 -27.69 -15.37
CA VAL A 119 19.20 -26.34 -15.57
C VAL A 119 19.99 -25.65 -16.67
N LEU A 120 19.32 -25.10 -17.69
CA LEU A 120 19.95 -24.55 -18.89
C LEU A 120 20.93 -25.55 -19.58
N GLY A 121 20.71 -26.85 -19.38
CA GLY A 121 21.54 -27.93 -19.89
C GLY A 121 22.82 -28.21 -19.07
N LEU A 122 23.15 -27.37 -18.07
CA LEU A 122 24.24 -27.59 -17.15
C LEU A 122 23.90 -28.63 -16.12
N ASP A 123 24.85 -29.50 -15.77
CA ASP A 123 24.66 -30.52 -14.76
C ASP A 123 24.59 -29.90 -13.37
N CYS A 124 23.56 -30.22 -12.62
CA CYS A 124 23.29 -29.68 -11.30
C CYS A 124 23.18 -30.79 -10.25
N LYS A 125 23.74 -30.57 -9.08
CA LYS A 125 23.40 -31.30 -7.87
C LYS A 125 22.24 -30.61 -7.18
N ILE A 126 21.38 -31.41 -6.54
CA ILE A 126 20.23 -30.94 -5.79
C ILE A 126 20.50 -31.11 -4.30
N LEU A 127 20.50 -30.02 -3.58
CA LEU A 127 20.60 -30.01 -2.12
C LEU A 127 19.25 -29.68 -1.51
N GLN A 128 18.95 -30.24 -0.36
CA GLN A 128 17.73 -29.96 0.41
C GLN A 128 18.05 -29.61 1.85
N THR A 129 17.31 -28.63 2.40
CA THR A 129 17.36 -28.26 3.79
C THR A 129 15.98 -27.77 4.26
N ILE A 130 15.85 -27.47 5.56
CA ILE A 130 14.67 -26.82 6.13
C ILE A 130 15.09 -25.49 6.73
N ILE A 131 14.48 -24.40 6.27
CA ILE A 131 14.71 -23.03 6.80
C ILE A 131 13.35 -22.48 7.23
N ASN A 132 13.22 -22.12 8.51
CA ASN A 132 11.98 -21.57 9.09
C ASN A 132 10.74 -22.40 8.72
N SER A 133 10.81 -23.72 8.94
CA SER A 133 9.77 -24.70 8.61
C SER A 133 9.46 -24.88 7.10
N ASN A 134 10.19 -24.24 6.21
CA ASN A 134 10.05 -24.40 4.77
C ASN A 134 11.08 -25.42 4.26
N THR A 135 10.63 -26.36 3.43
CA THR A 135 11.52 -27.22 2.65
C THR A 135 12.11 -26.41 1.51
N ILE A 136 13.43 -26.30 1.47
CA ILE A 136 14.17 -25.59 0.43
C ILE A 136 15.01 -26.60 -0.34
N GLN A 137 14.86 -26.62 -1.66
CA GLN A 137 15.71 -27.36 -2.57
C GLN A 137 16.49 -26.40 -3.46
N VAL A 138 17.77 -26.71 -3.67
CA VAL A 138 18.72 -25.84 -4.38
C VAL A 138 19.42 -26.66 -5.47
N TRP A 139 19.30 -26.24 -6.72
CA TRP A 139 20.06 -26.78 -7.86
C TRP A 139 21.27 -25.89 -8.09
N TYR A 140 22.45 -26.47 -7.95
CA TYR A 140 23.70 -25.74 -8.22
C TYR A 140 24.60 -26.52 -9.17
N THR A 141 25.41 -25.79 -9.91
CA THR A 141 26.39 -26.35 -10.85
C THR A 141 27.80 -25.91 -10.50
N THR A 142 28.74 -26.79 -10.80
CA THR A 142 30.22 -26.50 -10.84
C THR A 142 30.78 -26.57 -12.22
N ASP A 143 29.94 -26.70 -13.25
CA ASP A 143 30.33 -26.80 -14.65
C ASP A 143 30.98 -25.53 -15.22
N ILE A 144 30.78 -24.41 -14.53
CA ILE A 144 31.34 -23.11 -14.87
C ILE A 144 32.06 -22.51 -13.65
N PRO A 145 33.14 -21.74 -13.83
CA PRO A 145 34.03 -21.31 -12.75
C PRO A 145 33.49 -20.07 -12.00
N PHE A 146 32.19 -20.04 -11.71
CA PHE A 146 31.54 -18.94 -11.00
C PHE A 146 30.77 -19.47 -9.80
N ARG A 147 30.74 -18.67 -8.73
CA ARG A 147 30.03 -18.92 -7.50
C ARG A 147 29.01 -17.82 -7.25
N GLY A 148 27.78 -18.20 -6.94
CA GLY A 148 26.74 -17.21 -6.65
C GLY A 148 25.41 -17.86 -6.30
N THR A 149 24.54 -17.08 -5.64
CA THR A 149 23.17 -17.48 -5.31
C THR A 149 22.24 -16.27 -5.44
N PRO A 150 20.99 -16.46 -5.94
CA PRO A 150 20.01 -15.38 -6.01
C PRO A 150 19.41 -15.04 -4.63
N GLN A 151 19.68 -15.83 -3.59
CA GLN A 151 19.23 -15.59 -2.22
C GLN A 151 20.39 -15.81 -1.25
N ALA A 152 20.83 -14.78 -0.56
CA ALA A 152 22.03 -14.80 0.29
C ALA A 152 21.96 -15.85 1.43
N ASN A 153 20.77 -16.17 1.93
CA ASN A 153 20.57 -17.17 2.98
C ASN A 153 20.41 -18.60 2.45
N VAL A 154 20.45 -18.79 1.11
CA VAL A 154 20.27 -20.07 0.44
C VAL A 154 21.36 -20.22 -0.61
N GLY A 155 22.46 -20.82 -0.23
CA GLY A 155 23.60 -20.96 -1.13
C GLY A 155 24.48 -22.13 -0.78
N VAL A 156 25.46 -22.38 -1.64
CA VAL A 156 26.45 -23.43 -1.49
C VAL A 156 27.87 -22.84 -1.47
N PRO A 157 28.82 -23.47 -0.79
CA PRO A 157 30.19 -22.96 -0.69
C PRO A 157 30.85 -22.77 -2.05
N ASP A 158 30.68 -23.78 -2.94
CA ASP A 158 31.35 -23.86 -4.22
C ASP A 158 30.36 -24.17 -5.34
N GLY A 159 30.08 -23.18 -6.19
CA GLY A 159 29.19 -23.35 -7.33
C GLY A 159 28.16 -22.24 -7.53
N LEU A 160 27.50 -22.30 -8.66
CA LEU A 160 26.48 -21.37 -9.08
C LEU A 160 25.09 -21.99 -8.88
N VAL A 161 24.27 -21.34 -8.06
CA VAL A 161 22.87 -21.73 -7.83
C VAL A 161 22.03 -21.30 -9.03
N LEU A 162 21.42 -22.25 -9.72
CA LEU A 162 20.60 -22.00 -10.89
C LEU A 162 19.10 -22.08 -10.63
N LYS A 163 18.69 -22.79 -9.55
CA LYS A 163 17.27 -22.92 -9.20
C LYS A 163 17.11 -23.11 -7.71
N ILE A 164 16.08 -22.47 -7.17
CA ILE A 164 15.62 -22.65 -5.78
C ILE A 164 14.13 -22.97 -5.81
N VAL A 165 13.75 -24.02 -5.08
CA VAL A 165 12.33 -24.39 -4.90
C VAL A 165 12.01 -24.38 -3.42
N ARG A 166 10.95 -23.67 -3.06
CA ARG A 166 10.42 -23.62 -1.70
C ARG A 166 9.07 -24.35 -1.65
N ASN A 167 8.93 -25.29 -0.76
CA ASN A 167 7.72 -26.09 -0.52
C ASN A 167 7.13 -26.75 -1.77
N GLY A 168 7.94 -26.94 -2.83
CA GLY A 168 7.51 -27.53 -4.09
C GLY A 168 6.68 -26.63 -5.02
N ASP A 169 6.28 -25.44 -4.60
CA ASP A 169 5.35 -24.58 -5.35
C ASP A 169 5.91 -23.20 -5.71
N THR A 170 6.88 -22.70 -4.97
CA THR A 170 7.55 -21.42 -5.26
C THR A 170 8.90 -21.70 -5.88
N VAL A 171 9.08 -21.29 -7.13
CA VAL A 171 10.28 -21.56 -7.92
C VAL A 171 10.95 -20.26 -8.33
N GLN A 172 12.27 -20.20 -8.16
CA GLN A 172 13.14 -19.19 -8.74
C GLN A 172 14.19 -19.91 -9.58
N GLU A 173 14.21 -19.69 -10.90
CA GLU A 173 15.04 -20.46 -11.83
C GLU A 173 15.76 -19.53 -12.81
N ALA A 174 17.04 -19.82 -13.08
CA ALA A 174 17.84 -19.13 -14.08
C ALA A 174 17.29 -19.39 -15.49
N ILE A 175 17.07 -18.31 -16.24
CA ILE A 175 16.58 -18.36 -17.60
C ILE A 175 17.66 -17.97 -18.63
N SER A 176 18.75 -17.33 -18.19
CA SER A 176 19.91 -17.03 -19.05
C SER A 176 21.17 -16.84 -18.22
N ILE A 177 22.31 -17.16 -18.84
CA ILE A 177 23.66 -16.87 -18.33
C ILE A 177 24.47 -16.24 -19.48
N ASN A 178 24.99 -15.03 -19.25
CA ASN A 178 25.75 -14.28 -20.22
C ASN A 178 27.10 -13.82 -19.61
N PRO A 179 28.18 -13.73 -20.42
CA PRO A 179 29.40 -13.10 -19.95
C PRO A 179 29.16 -11.59 -19.76
N GLU A 180 29.69 -11.03 -18.69
CA GLU A 180 29.75 -9.58 -18.51
C GLU A 180 30.74 -9.00 -19.49
N LYS A 181 30.33 -8.04 -20.33
CA LYS A 181 31.14 -7.46 -21.39
C LYS A 181 32.27 -6.54 -20.88
N LYS A 182 32.04 -5.91 -19.75
CA LYS A 182 32.94 -5.00 -19.07
C LYS A 182 32.79 -5.27 -17.57
N ALA A 183 33.60 -6.18 -17.05
CA ALA A 183 33.60 -6.41 -15.62
C ALA A 183 34.23 -5.19 -14.94
N ASP A 184 33.48 -4.59 -14.03
CA ASP A 184 34.03 -3.67 -13.06
C ASP A 184 35.06 -4.40 -12.19
N THR A 185 35.99 -3.69 -11.62
CA THR A 185 36.99 -4.29 -10.73
C THR A 185 36.38 -4.75 -9.42
N SER A 186 35.21 -4.20 -9.03
CA SER A 186 34.38 -4.58 -7.89
C SER A 186 32.94 -4.27 -8.17
N LEU A 187 32.05 -5.12 -7.67
CA LEU A 187 30.59 -4.90 -7.66
C LEU A 187 30.11 -4.19 -6.39
N LEU A 188 30.95 -4.18 -5.34
CA LEU A 188 30.59 -3.55 -4.08
C LEU A 188 30.60 -2.02 -4.24
N PRO A 189 29.60 -1.31 -3.68
CA PRO A 189 29.54 0.13 -3.79
C PRO A 189 30.66 0.80 -2.99
N THR A 190 31.11 1.96 -3.46
CA THR A 190 32.11 2.80 -2.76
C THR A 190 31.57 3.43 -1.49
N SER A 191 30.24 3.55 -1.37
CA SER A 191 29.57 4.07 -0.18
C SER A 191 28.36 3.21 0.20
N TRP A 192 28.31 2.84 1.47
CA TRP A 192 27.21 2.11 2.07
C TRP A 192 26.17 3.05 2.72
N GLY A 193 26.44 4.36 2.76
CA GLY A 193 25.57 5.32 3.45
C GLY A 193 25.45 5.05 4.94
N ASN A 194 24.24 5.16 5.47
CA ASN A 194 23.96 4.87 6.88
C ASN A 194 23.80 3.36 7.08
N MET A 195 24.80 2.72 7.72
CA MET A 195 24.80 1.31 8.06
C MET A 195 24.03 1.10 9.37
N MET A 196 23.05 0.22 9.36
CA MET A 196 22.17 -0.07 10.50
C MET A 196 21.94 -1.58 10.65
N ASP A 197 21.27 -2.02 11.70
CA ASP A 197 20.85 -3.41 11.79
C ASP A 197 19.70 -3.75 10.81
N ASN A 198 19.41 -5.04 10.62
CA ASN A 198 18.40 -5.46 9.66
C ASN A 198 16.97 -5.02 10.01
N ALA A 199 16.64 -4.90 11.29
CA ALA A 199 15.30 -4.49 11.72
C ALA A 199 15.09 -3.01 11.42
N ASP A 200 16.06 -2.18 11.79
CA ASP A 200 16.04 -0.74 11.50
C ASP A 200 16.11 -0.44 10.00
N TYR A 201 16.91 -1.21 9.24
CA TYR A 201 16.94 -1.12 7.79
C TYR A 201 15.56 -1.39 7.18
N GLN A 202 14.93 -2.51 7.57
CA GLN A 202 13.62 -2.87 7.03
C GLN A 202 12.55 -1.87 7.44
N TYR A 203 12.57 -1.41 8.69
CA TYR A 203 11.68 -0.36 9.17
C TYR A 203 11.84 0.93 8.36
N THR A 204 13.06 1.42 8.20
CA THR A 204 13.36 2.65 7.47
C THR A 204 12.98 2.53 6.00
N LEU A 205 13.30 1.40 5.37
CA LEU A 205 12.93 1.12 3.98
C LEU A 205 11.40 1.13 3.80
N ASN A 206 10.67 0.44 4.68
CA ASN A 206 9.21 0.40 4.61
C ASN A 206 8.59 1.79 4.82
N GLN A 207 9.14 2.57 5.75
CA GLN A 207 8.64 3.93 6.02
C GLN A 207 8.95 4.90 4.88
N SER A 208 10.08 4.78 4.21
CA SER A 208 10.50 5.69 3.14
C SER A 208 9.60 5.65 1.90
N GLY A 209 8.92 4.53 1.68
CA GLY A 209 7.95 4.37 0.60
C GLY A 209 6.54 4.87 0.96
N VAL A 210 6.29 5.26 2.22
CA VAL A 210 4.97 5.69 2.68
C VAL A 210 4.78 7.20 2.45
N ILE A 211 3.81 7.56 1.63
CA ILE A 211 3.40 8.95 1.48
C ILE A 211 2.39 9.26 2.58
N THR A 212 2.66 10.29 3.38
CA THR A 212 1.75 10.74 4.44
C THR A 212 1.27 12.15 4.12
N ILE A 213 -0.05 12.32 3.94
CA ILE A 213 -0.71 13.60 3.69
C ILE A 213 -1.46 14.03 4.95
N PRO A 214 -0.99 15.03 5.68
CA PRO A 214 -1.74 15.62 6.78
C PRO A 214 -2.91 16.44 6.22
N VAL A 215 -4.14 16.09 6.61
CA VAL A 215 -5.36 16.80 6.20
C VAL A 215 -5.75 17.78 7.29
N PHE A 216 -6.01 17.29 8.49
CA PHE A 216 -6.34 18.08 9.66
C PHE A 216 -5.31 17.87 10.77
N ASN A 217 -5.06 18.93 11.54
CA ASN A 217 -4.17 18.90 12.70
C ASN A 217 -4.87 19.57 13.87
N GLU A 218 -5.34 18.79 14.83
CA GLU A 218 -6.07 19.23 16.02
C GLU A 218 -7.20 20.24 15.74
N GLN A 219 -7.92 20.04 14.62
CA GLN A 219 -9.02 20.92 14.26
C GLN A 219 -10.20 20.73 15.19
N THR A 220 -10.82 21.83 15.56
CA THR A 220 -12.02 21.84 16.40
C THR A 220 -13.25 21.49 15.58
N ILE A 221 -14.05 20.56 16.06
CA ILE A 221 -15.40 20.25 15.58
C ILE A 221 -16.37 20.46 16.74
N CYS A 222 -17.14 21.54 16.71
CA CYS A 222 -18.05 21.91 17.77
C CYS A 222 -19.28 22.65 17.24
N PHE A 223 -20.38 22.59 17.95
CA PHE A 223 -21.57 23.37 17.59
C PHE A 223 -21.34 24.86 17.86
N ASN A 224 -21.26 25.67 16.79
CA ASN A 224 -20.95 27.09 16.88
C ASN A 224 -21.73 27.96 15.88
N GLY A 225 -22.67 27.38 15.12
CA GLY A 225 -23.44 28.07 14.10
C GLY A 225 -22.70 28.40 12.79
N ALA A 226 -21.51 27.82 12.57
CA ALA A 226 -20.72 28.09 11.39
C ALA A 226 -21.42 27.73 10.08
N LYS A 227 -21.26 28.58 9.08
CA LYS A 227 -21.74 28.37 7.70
C LYS A 227 -20.57 28.37 6.75
N LEU A 228 -20.65 27.56 5.70
CA LEU A 228 -19.65 27.54 4.65
C LEU A 228 -19.66 28.87 3.88
N PRO A 229 -18.51 29.54 3.70
CA PRO A 229 -18.44 30.77 2.92
C PRO A 229 -18.61 30.50 1.41
N ASP A 230 -19.01 31.55 0.67
CA ASP A 230 -19.21 31.44 -0.77
C ASP A 230 -17.88 31.20 -1.52
N GLN A 231 -16.80 31.84 -1.08
CA GLN A 231 -15.46 31.68 -1.64
C GLN A 231 -14.62 30.75 -0.76
N LEU A 232 -13.98 29.79 -1.40
CA LEU A 232 -13.13 28.79 -0.74
C LEU A 232 -11.72 28.88 -1.35
N ASN A 233 -10.71 28.95 -0.50
CA ASN A 233 -9.31 28.96 -0.89
C ASN A 233 -8.69 27.58 -0.70
N ASP A 234 -7.68 27.27 -1.47
CA ASP A 234 -6.93 26.03 -1.32
C ASP A 234 -6.17 26.02 0.02
N ASN A 235 -6.04 24.85 0.61
CA ASN A 235 -5.35 24.57 1.87
C ASN A 235 -5.95 25.19 3.14
N GLU A 236 -7.03 25.94 3.06
CA GLU A 236 -7.76 26.43 4.24
C GLU A 236 -8.74 25.38 4.78
N CYS A 237 -8.91 25.38 6.10
CA CYS A 237 -9.89 24.53 6.77
C CYS A 237 -11.16 25.36 7.05
N TYR A 238 -12.30 24.86 6.61
CA TYR A 238 -13.60 25.49 6.76
C TYR A 238 -14.48 24.71 7.72
N SER A 239 -15.26 25.41 8.49
CA SER A 239 -16.31 24.87 9.34
C SER A 239 -17.67 25.15 8.70
N ALA A 240 -18.57 24.18 8.72
CA ALA A 240 -19.88 24.22 8.09
C ALA A 240 -20.93 23.44 8.90
N ALA A 241 -22.18 23.39 8.43
CA ALA A 241 -23.28 22.67 9.06
C ALA A 241 -23.37 22.91 10.58
N GLY A 242 -23.43 24.19 10.95
CA GLY A 242 -23.49 24.57 12.37
C GLY A 242 -22.18 24.34 13.14
N GLY A 243 -21.08 23.98 12.47
CA GLY A 243 -19.77 23.71 13.08
C GLY A 243 -19.49 22.23 13.29
N THR A 244 -20.44 21.34 12.98
CA THR A 244 -20.28 19.89 13.14
C THR A 244 -19.52 19.22 11.99
N VAL A 245 -19.33 19.95 10.90
CA VAL A 245 -18.54 19.53 9.73
C VAL A 245 -17.34 20.47 9.58
N ILE A 246 -16.17 19.89 9.38
CA ILE A 246 -14.98 20.60 8.87
C ILE A 246 -14.57 20.02 7.53
N LEU A 247 -14.02 20.87 6.65
CA LEU A 247 -13.58 20.42 5.33
C LEU A 247 -12.36 21.20 4.85
N LYS A 248 -11.58 20.56 4.00
CA LYS A 248 -10.37 21.13 3.41
C LYS A 248 -10.14 20.54 2.04
N LYS A 249 -9.73 21.38 1.08
CA LYS A 249 -9.21 20.94 -0.20
C LYS A 249 -7.74 20.56 -0.02
N VAL A 250 -7.35 19.36 -0.42
CA VAL A 250 -6.00 18.83 -0.24
C VAL A 250 -5.42 18.36 -1.57
N LYS A 251 -4.12 18.54 -1.72
CA LYS A 251 -3.36 18.00 -2.83
C LYS A 251 -2.88 16.60 -2.45
N LEU A 252 -3.28 15.61 -3.25
CA LEU A 252 -2.99 14.19 -3.08
C LEU A 252 -1.96 13.72 -4.12
N PRO A 253 -1.40 12.51 -4.00
CA PRO A 253 -0.56 11.91 -5.02
C PRO A 253 -1.28 11.82 -6.38
N GLU A 254 -0.53 12.03 -7.49
CA GLU A 254 -1.09 11.97 -8.84
C GLU A 254 -1.31 10.53 -9.34
N TYR A 255 -0.59 9.57 -8.77
CA TYR A 255 -0.68 8.16 -9.13
C TYR A 255 -0.74 7.28 -7.89
N VAL A 256 -1.74 6.44 -7.82
CA VAL A 256 -2.07 5.66 -6.62
C VAL A 256 -2.44 4.19 -6.90
N ALA A 257 -2.40 3.74 -8.16
CA ALA A 257 -2.85 2.40 -8.54
C ALA A 257 -2.03 1.26 -7.90
N ASN A 258 -0.78 1.53 -7.49
CA ASN A 258 0.09 0.60 -6.76
C ASN A 258 0.23 0.99 -5.28
N ARG A 259 -0.83 1.52 -4.68
CA ARG A 259 -0.84 1.95 -3.29
C ARG A 259 -2.02 1.35 -2.54
N THR A 260 -1.74 0.91 -1.33
CA THR A 260 -2.77 0.64 -0.32
C THR A 260 -2.96 1.89 0.51
N VAL A 261 -4.20 2.39 0.60
CA VAL A 261 -4.48 3.69 1.22
C VAL A 261 -5.24 3.51 2.53
N PHE A 262 -4.75 4.19 3.57
CA PHE A 262 -5.38 4.23 4.89
C PHE A 262 -5.74 5.66 5.29
N VAL A 263 -6.89 5.78 5.92
CA VAL A 263 -7.30 6.94 6.71
C VAL A 263 -6.91 6.67 8.16
N GLU A 264 -6.17 7.58 8.78
CA GLU A 264 -5.80 7.52 10.20
C GLU A 264 -6.31 8.79 10.90
N VAL A 265 -7.14 8.58 11.92
CA VAL A 265 -7.74 9.65 12.73
C VAL A 265 -7.25 9.54 14.16
N SER A 266 -6.81 10.65 14.73
CA SER A 266 -6.64 10.83 16.17
C SER A 266 -7.68 11.82 16.67
N GLN A 267 -8.46 11.43 17.67
CA GLN A 267 -9.56 12.23 18.19
C GLN A 267 -9.58 12.22 19.71
N TYR A 268 -9.94 13.36 20.30
CA TYR A 268 -10.22 13.50 21.71
C TYR A 268 -11.30 14.56 21.98
N SER A 269 -11.91 14.48 23.15
CA SER A 269 -12.91 15.46 23.60
C SER A 269 -12.22 16.74 24.09
N ASP A 270 -12.77 17.87 23.70
CA ASP A 270 -12.40 19.20 24.23
C ASP A 270 -13.49 19.73 25.19
N GLY A 271 -14.34 18.84 25.66
CA GLY A 271 -15.38 19.11 26.66
C GLY A 271 -16.71 18.40 26.45
N ASP A 272 -17.00 17.86 25.25
CA ASP A 272 -18.17 17.01 25.03
C ASP A 272 -17.99 15.68 25.79
N ALA A 273 -18.95 15.37 26.66
CA ALA A 273 -18.92 14.19 27.51
C ALA A 273 -19.41 12.92 26.81
N TYR A 274 -20.10 13.05 25.70
CA TYR A 274 -20.86 11.96 25.09
C TYR A 274 -20.08 11.25 24.00
N ASP A 275 -20.45 10.01 23.72
CA ASP A 275 -20.09 9.30 22.52
C ASP A 275 -20.89 9.88 21.33
N ARG A 276 -20.20 10.25 20.28
CA ARG A 276 -20.81 10.87 19.09
C ARG A 276 -20.49 10.06 17.85
N THR A 277 -21.43 10.03 16.91
CA THR A 277 -21.15 9.52 15.58
C THR A 277 -20.17 10.44 14.88
N GLY A 278 -19.07 9.87 14.39
CA GLY A 278 -18.08 10.54 13.56
C GLY A 278 -17.98 9.91 12.18
N SER A 279 -17.65 10.71 11.19
CA SER A 279 -17.43 10.27 9.82
C SER A 279 -16.31 11.07 9.15
N ILE A 280 -15.46 10.39 8.41
CA ILE A 280 -14.53 11.00 7.46
C ILE A 280 -15.07 10.71 6.07
N PHE A 281 -15.09 11.72 5.22
CA PHE A 281 -15.67 11.60 3.89
C PHE A 281 -14.92 12.44 2.86
N LEU A 282 -15.08 12.05 1.60
CA LEU A 282 -14.63 12.79 0.43
C LEU A 282 -15.84 13.37 -0.29
N ILE A 283 -15.70 14.56 -0.84
CA ILE A 283 -16.75 15.24 -1.62
C ILE A 283 -16.37 15.17 -3.10
N PRO A 284 -17.05 14.35 -3.93
CA PRO A 284 -16.89 14.39 -5.37
C PRO A 284 -17.34 15.74 -5.93
N THR A 285 -16.59 16.29 -6.90
CA THR A 285 -16.89 17.58 -7.52
C THR A 285 -16.94 17.50 -9.05
N ASP A 286 -17.00 16.29 -9.60
CA ASP A 286 -16.94 16.08 -11.06
C ASP A 286 -18.28 16.32 -11.76
N LYS A 287 -19.38 16.39 -10.99
CA LYS A 287 -20.72 16.66 -11.51
C LYS A 287 -21.11 18.13 -11.34
N LYS A 288 -22.25 18.50 -11.92
CA LYS A 288 -22.78 19.87 -11.89
C LYS A 288 -23.03 20.41 -10.48
N GLN A 289 -23.40 19.54 -9.57
CA GLN A 289 -23.70 19.84 -8.16
C GLN A 289 -22.85 18.93 -7.27
N SER A 290 -22.47 19.46 -6.13
CA SER A 290 -21.67 18.76 -5.14
C SER A 290 -22.25 18.95 -3.72
N PHE A 291 -21.72 18.22 -2.76
CA PHE A 291 -22.11 18.42 -1.36
C PHE A 291 -21.66 19.79 -0.81
N LEU A 292 -20.68 20.45 -1.44
CA LEU A 292 -20.35 21.85 -1.10
C LEU A 292 -21.52 22.80 -1.35
N ASP A 293 -22.31 22.54 -2.39
CA ASP A 293 -23.51 23.31 -2.67
C ASP A 293 -24.59 23.08 -1.63
N ALA A 294 -24.79 21.82 -1.21
CA ALA A 294 -25.70 21.49 -0.11
C ALA A 294 -25.33 22.16 1.20
N LEU A 295 -24.02 22.26 1.53
CA LEU A 295 -23.53 22.93 2.74
C LEU A 295 -23.80 24.45 2.74
N ARG A 296 -23.94 25.06 1.57
CA ARG A 296 -24.34 26.48 1.42
C ARG A 296 -25.85 26.64 1.42
N ASN A 297 -26.51 25.80 0.66
CA ASN A 297 -27.96 25.79 0.52
C ASN A 297 -28.46 24.37 0.27
N LEU A 298 -29.08 23.77 1.26
CA LEU A 298 -29.56 22.40 1.20
C LEU A 298 -30.46 22.12 -0.02
N ASN A 299 -31.28 23.10 -0.40
CA ASN A 299 -32.22 22.95 -1.53
C ASN A 299 -31.53 23.03 -2.91
N SER A 300 -30.23 23.27 -2.99
CA SER A 300 -29.48 23.34 -4.26
C SER A 300 -29.15 21.96 -4.85
N VAL A 301 -29.31 20.89 -4.09
CA VAL A 301 -28.99 19.51 -4.51
C VAL A 301 -30.28 18.69 -4.66
N PRO A 302 -30.24 17.58 -5.41
CA PRO A 302 -31.42 16.73 -5.63
C PRO A 302 -32.04 16.24 -4.32
N SER A 303 -33.35 16.14 -4.30
CA SER A 303 -34.11 15.59 -3.15
C SER A 303 -34.63 14.17 -3.43
N PHE A 304 -34.75 13.40 -2.38
CA PHE A 304 -35.47 12.13 -2.33
C PHE A 304 -36.71 12.33 -1.46
N ARG A 305 -37.87 12.12 -2.03
CA ARG A 305 -39.13 12.31 -1.28
C ARG A 305 -39.55 11.01 -0.60
N SER A 306 -39.74 11.11 0.68
CA SER A 306 -40.33 10.04 1.48
C SER A 306 -41.45 10.63 2.33
N ASP A 307 -42.66 10.02 2.24
CA ASP A 307 -43.88 10.53 2.88
C ASP A 307 -44.12 12.00 2.44
N SER A 308 -44.20 12.92 3.34
CA SER A 308 -44.39 14.36 3.09
C SER A 308 -43.11 15.17 3.16
N THR A 309 -41.92 14.53 3.32
CA THR A 309 -40.64 15.19 3.55
C THR A 309 -39.70 14.98 2.36
N ASP A 310 -39.06 16.06 1.93
CA ASP A 310 -37.99 16.03 0.95
C ASP A 310 -36.65 15.97 1.67
N TYR A 311 -35.88 14.90 1.41
CA TYR A 311 -34.53 14.68 1.95
C TYR A 311 -33.50 15.00 0.88
N HIS A 312 -32.71 16.05 1.06
CA HIS A 312 -31.79 16.54 0.08
C HIS A 312 -30.41 15.86 0.17
N GLY A 313 -29.79 15.58 -0.99
CA GLY A 313 -28.44 15.10 -1.08
C GLY A 313 -28.20 13.65 -0.63
N LEU A 314 -29.27 12.86 -0.39
CA LEU A 314 -29.15 11.47 0.05
C LEU A 314 -28.73 10.51 -1.05
N VAL A 315 -29.24 10.69 -2.26
CA VAL A 315 -29.11 9.76 -3.38
C VAL A 315 -28.33 10.43 -4.49
N ALA A 316 -27.38 9.71 -5.07
CA ALA A 316 -26.65 10.14 -6.25
C ALA A 316 -27.57 10.18 -7.48
N THR A 317 -27.35 11.15 -8.36
CA THR A 317 -28.08 11.34 -9.61
C THR A 317 -27.10 11.63 -10.74
N ASP A 318 -27.59 11.84 -11.96
CA ASP A 318 -26.74 12.23 -13.08
C ASP A 318 -26.03 13.59 -12.85
N SER A 319 -26.62 14.48 -12.04
CA SER A 319 -26.09 15.82 -11.75
C SER A 319 -25.38 15.98 -10.41
N TYR A 320 -25.42 14.97 -9.56
CA TYR A 320 -24.94 15.03 -8.17
C TYR A 320 -24.37 13.69 -7.70
N ASP A 321 -23.23 13.72 -7.05
CA ASP A 321 -22.69 12.60 -6.27
C ASP A 321 -22.78 12.90 -4.79
N THR A 322 -23.19 11.89 -4.02
CA THR A 322 -23.17 11.97 -2.56
C THR A 322 -21.76 11.96 -2.03
N PRO A 323 -21.48 12.50 -0.83
CA PRO A 323 -20.20 12.26 -0.16
C PRO A 323 -19.86 10.78 -0.09
N LEU A 324 -18.61 10.45 -0.38
CA LEU A 324 -18.06 9.10 -0.24
C LEU A 324 -17.48 8.94 1.17
N GLU A 325 -18.07 8.07 1.95
CA GLU A 325 -17.59 7.81 3.29
C GLU A 325 -16.29 7.00 3.27
N LEU A 326 -15.24 7.53 3.91
CA LEU A 326 -13.94 6.89 4.04
C LEU A 326 -13.84 6.11 5.36
N MET A 327 -14.47 6.61 6.42
CA MET A 327 -14.44 5.99 7.74
C MET A 327 -15.66 6.41 8.55
N ARG A 328 -16.24 5.45 9.28
CA ARG A 328 -17.21 5.68 10.34
C ARG A 328 -16.57 5.34 11.69
N PHE A 329 -16.80 6.18 12.70
CA PHE A 329 -16.35 5.94 14.07
C PHE A 329 -17.31 6.52 15.09
N PHE A 330 -17.10 6.18 16.37
CA PHE A 330 -17.77 6.80 17.49
C PHE A 330 -16.72 7.38 18.42
N THR A 331 -16.94 8.61 18.89
CA THR A 331 -16.02 9.21 19.86
C THR A 331 -16.13 8.48 21.20
N GLY A 332 -15.02 8.42 21.94
CA GLY A 332 -15.05 7.92 23.32
C GLY A 332 -15.69 8.94 24.26
N PHE A 333 -16.29 8.46 25.36
CA PHE A 333 -16.87 9.32 26.38
C PHE A 333 -15.81 10.18 27.06
N GLY A 334 -15.75 11.45 26.67
CA GLY A 334 -14.89 12.46 27.28
C GLY A 334 -13.41 12.14 27.36
N VAL A 335 -12.87 11.34 26.44
CA VAL A 335 -11.44 11.00 26.36
C VAL A 335 -10.60 12.28 26.42
N ARG A 336 -9.54 12.29 27.23
CA ARG A 336 -8.67 13.38 27.63
C ARG A 336 -9.34 14.36 28.59
N SER A 337 -10.58 14.80 28.34
CA SER A 337 -11.28 15.77 29.20
C SER A 337 -11.45 15.27 30.65
N TYR A 338 -11.63 13.97 30.84
CA TYR A 338 -11.84 13.35 32.14
C TYR A 338 -10.65 12.53 32.66
N ASN A 339 -9.47 12.64 32.02
CA ASN A 339 -8.26 11.91 32.44
C ASN A 339 -7.72 12.33 33.83
N HIS A 340 -8.24 13.43 34.39
CA HIS A 340 -7.95 13.83 35.78
C HIS A 340 -8.60 12.88 36.81
N ASN A 341 -9.61 12.11 36.44
CA ASN A 341 -10.22 11.11 37.31
C ASN A 341 -9.31 9.88 37.35
N LYS A 342 -8.53 9.74 38.42
CA LYS A 342 -7.61 8.61 38.57
C LYS A 342 -8.32 7.36 39.06
N VAL A 343 -8.06 6.24 38.40
CA VAL A 343 -8.53 4.90 38.81
C VAL A 343 -7.31 4.01 38.97
N MET A 344 -7.26 3.30 40.10
CA MET A 344 -6.11 2.43 40.42
C MET A 344 -5.94 1.35 39.35
N GLY A 345 -4.70 1.22 38.84
CA GLY A 345 -4.36 0.22 37.83
C GLY A 345 -4.84 0.55 36.40
N GLN A 346 -5.29 1.80 36.15
CA GLN A 346 -5.70 2.25 34.84
C GLN A 346 -4.88 3.49 34.40
N ASP A 347 -4.33 3.39 33.20
CA ASP A 347 -3.73 4.51 32.49
C ASP A 347 -4.68 4.99 31.40
N TRP A 348 -5.03 6.27 31.44
CA TRP A 348 -5.92 6.86 30.44
C TRP A 348 -5.14 7.27 29.21
N VAL A 349 -5.73 7.05 28.01
CA VAL A 349 -5.18 7.55 26.74
C VAL A 349 -5.58 9.01 26.53
N ASP A 350 -4.70 9.80 25.93
CA ASP A 350 -4.95 11.20 25.62
C ASP A 350 -5.75 11.41 24.32
N SER A 351 -5.84 10.37 23.49
CA SER A 351 -6.63 10.38 22.26
C SER A 351 -6.99 8.96 21.84
N VAL A 352 -8.07 8.83 21.08
CA VAL A 352 -8.44 7.57 20.43
C VAL A 352 -7.93 7.57 19.00
N LEU A 353 -7.31 6.47 18.60
CA LEU A 353 -6.81 6.26 17.24
C LEU A 353 -7.78 5.35 16.47
N TYR A 354 -8.20 5.80 15.29
CA TYR A 354 -9.00 5.03 14.36
C TYR A 354 -8.22 4.88 13.07
N LYS A 355 -8.31 3.71 12.45
CA LYS A 355 -7.66 3.41 11.17
C LYS A 355 -8.60 2.59 10.28
N SER A 356 -8.73 3.00 9.03
CA SER A 356 -9.53 2.31 8.03
C SER A 356 -8.79 2.22 6.70
N GLU A 357 -8.82 1.07 6.07
CA GLU A 357 -8.35 0.92 4.69
C GLU A 357 -9.41 1.45 3.72
N VAL A 358 -9.00 2.30 2.78
CA VAL A 358 -9.86 2.94 1.78
C VAL A 358 -9.38 2.71 0.35
N THR A 359 -8.53 1.71 0.15
CA THR A 359 -7.99 1.34 -1.16
C THR A 359 -9.06 1.17 -2.26
N PRO A 360 -10.26 0.62 -1.98
CA PRO A 360 -11.32 0.54 -3.00
C PRO A 360 -11.81 1.89 -3.54
N LEU A 361 -11.53 3.00 -2.83
CA LEU A 361 -11.90 4.36 -3.23
C LEU A 361 -10.71 5.16 -3.79
N VAL A 362 -9.61 4.50 -4.10
CA VAL A 362 -8.34 5.12 -4.47
C VAL A 362 -8.41 6.03 -5.68
N GLU A 363 -9.33 5.78 -6.63
CA GLU A 363 -9.52 6.64 -7.79
C GLU A 363 -9.95 8.08 -7.43
N HIS A 364 -10.62 8.26 -6.29
CA HIS A 364 -11.01 9.57 -5.76
C HIS A 364 -9.97 10.17 -4.82
N LEU A 365 -8.92 9.42 -4.48
CA LEU A 365 -7.87 9.79 -3.54
C LEU A 365 -6.56 10.12 -4.27
N GLN A 366 -6.66 10.82 -5.41
CA GLN A 366 -5.53 11.27 -6.23
C GLN A 366 -5.78 12.70 -6.75
N GLY A 367 -4.71 13.41 -7.11
CA GLY A 367 -4.80 14.79 -7.61
C GLY A 367 -5.24 15.77 -6.55
N GLU A 368 -6.41 16.35 -6.66
CA GLU A 368 -7.00 17.27 -5.66
C GLU A 368 -8.36 16.77 -5.21
N ALA A 369 -8.61 16.81 -3.90
CA ALA A 369 -9.88 16.38 -3.34
C ALA A 369 -10.31 17.23 -2.15
N TRP A 370 -11.62 17.38 -1.98
CA TRP A 370 -12.22 17.90 -0.77
C TRP A 370 -12.42 16.78 0.23
N ILE A 371 -11.75 16.87 1.38
CA ILE A 371 -11.89 15.91 2.49
C ILE A 371 -12.62 16.59 3.62
N GLY A 372 -13.64 15.93 4.14
CA GLY A 372 -14.42 16.40 5.29
C GLY A 372 -14.32 15.46 6.48
N ALA A 373 -14.55 16.02 7.66
CA ALA A 373 -14.76 15.30 8.90
C ALA A 373 -16.03 15.83 9.59
N TYR A 374 -16.79 14.92 10.14
CA TYR A 374 -18.04 15.20 10.86
C TYR A 374 -18.01 14.55 12.22
N ILE A 375 -18.49 15.28 13.24
CA ILE A 375 -18.84 14.75 14.55
C ILE A 375 -20.16 15.38 14.94
N GLY A 376 -21.21 14.54 15.07
CA GLY A 376 -22.56 14.99 15.42
C GLY A 376 -22.62 15.39 16.88
N ASN A 377 -22.47 16.66 17.19
CA ASN A 377 -22.49 17.17 18.55
C ASN A 377 -23.27 18.49 18.65
N TRP A 378 -23.65 18.83 19.87
CA TRP A 378 -24.36 20.05 20.24
C TRP A 378 -23.59 20.85 21.29
N ASP A 379 -22.35 20.45 21.57
CA ASP A 379 -21.51 21.09 22.57
C ASP A 379 -20.62 22.16 21.94
N ALA A 380 -20.55 23.33 22.53
CA ALA A 380 -19.76 24.47 22.05
C ALA A 380 -18.25 24.23 22.19
N LYS A 381 -17.80 23.32 23.05
CA LYS A 381 -16.38 22.94 23.16
C LYS A 381 -16.04 21.79 22.20
N GLY A 382 -16.90 20.76 22.12
CA GLY A 382 -16.84 19.72 21.11
C GLY A 382 -15.64 18.80 21.22
N HIS A 383 -14.98 18.59 20.08
CA HIS A 383 -13.90 17.63 19.90
C HIS A 383 -12.72 18.22 19.11
N ARG A 384 -11.55 17.63 19.29
CA ARG A 384 -10.36 17.86 18.46
C ARG A 384 -10.08 16.64 17.59
N LEU A 385 -9.75 16.90 16.34
CA LEU A 385 -9.51 15.85 15.35
C LEU A 385 -8.26 16.14 14.53
N SER A 386 -7.38 15.15 14.42
CA SER A 386 -6.29 15.10 13.45
C SER A 386 -6.53 13.97 12.46
N LEU A 387 -6.28 14.23 11.18
CA LEU A 387 -6.50 13.29 10.09
C LEU A 387 -5.27 13.23 9.20
N LYS A 388 -4.83 12.03 8.87
CA LYS A 388 -3.79 11.75 7.89
C LYS A 388 -4.28 10.70 6.89
N LEU A 389 -3.94 10.89 5.62
CA LEU A 389 -4.00 9.84 4.61
C LEU A 389 -2.62 9.24 4.45
N LYS A 390 -2.52 7.92 4.48
CA LYS A 390 -1.27 7.19 4.28
C LYS A 390 -1.37 6.26 3.09
N TYR A 391 -0.42 6.42 2.18
CA TYR A 391 -0.30 5.63 0.96
C TYR A 391 0.91 4.72 1.11
N TYR A 392 0.66 3.44 1.32
CA TYR A 392 1.70 2.42 1.44
C TYR A 392 2.02 1.84 0.06
N PRO A 393 3.29 1.57 -0.25
CA PRO A 393 3.63 0.84 -1.47
C PRO A 393 2.93 -0.52 -1.50
N ASP A 394 2.46 -0.91 -2.68
CA ASP A 394 1.85 -2.22 -2.92
C ASP A 394 2.42 -2.79 -4.22
N ASP A 395 2.69 -4.08 -4.23
CA ASP A 395 3.19 -4.79 -5.42
C ASP A 395 2.07 -5.10 -6.43
N GLU A 396 0.80 -4.97 -6.00
CA GLU A 396 -0.35 -5.18 -6.86
C GLU A 396 -0.80 -3.86 -7.49
N HIS A 397 -0.92 -3.86 -8.81
CA HIS A 397 -1.56 -2.79 -9.55
C HIS A 397 -3.06 -3.02 -9.59
N ARG A 398 -3.83 -2.16 -8.93
CA ARG A 398 -5.28 -2.27 -8.81
C ARG A 398 -5.96 -1.07 -9.44
N ILE A 399 -6.92 -1.33 -10.32
CA ILE A 399 -7.81 -0.30 -10.87
C ILE A 399 -9.19 -0.55 -10.29
N TYR A 400 -9.66 0.40 -9.50
CA TYR A 400 -11.02 0.41 -8.99
C TYR A 400 -11.82 1.51 -9.67
N LYS A 401 -13.09 1.23 -9.94
CA LYS A 401 -14.10 2.24 -10.28
C LYS A 401 -15.18 2.17 -9.23
N SER A 402 -15.51 3.28 -8.61
CA SER A 402 -16.57 3.37 -7.63
C SER A 402 -17.71 4.25 -8.14
N ILE A 403 -18.92 3.85 -7.84
CA ILE A 403 -20.14 4.57 -8.19
C ILE A 403 -20.86 4.91 -6.89
N PRO A 404 -20.91 6.19 -6.48
CA PRO A 404 -21.69 6.60 -5.33
C PRO A 404 -23.16 6.28 -5.57
N LEU A 405 -23.84 5.69 -4.58
CA LEU A 405 -25.25 5.38 -4.68
C LEU A 405 -26.08 6.24 -3.73
N PHE A 406 -25.72 6.26 -2.47
CA PHE A 406 -26.39 7.05 -1.43
C PHE A 406 -25.49 7.28 -0.22
N ASN A 407 -25.82 8.31 0.56
CA ASN A 407 -25.20 8.58 1.86
C ASN A 407 -26.27 9.12 2.82
N THR A 408 -26.46 8.45 3.94
CA THR A 408 -27.45 8.79 4.96
C THR A 408 -26.82 9.23 6.29
N VAL A 409 -25.53 9.58 6.27
CA VAL A 409 -24.89 10.21 7.44
C VAL A 409 -25.55 11.57 7.67
N ASN A 410 -25.86 11.85 8.93
CA ASN A 410 -26.62 13.05 9.29
C ASN A 410 -25.78 14.33 9.28
N TYR A 411 -24.98 14.54 8.24
CA TYR A 411 -24.13 15.74 8.09
C TYR A 411 -24.91 17.06 8.18
N MET A 412 -26.18 17.03 7.77
CA MET A 412 -27.05 18.19 7.68
C MET A 412 -28.13 18.21 8.78
N GLU A 413 -27.88 17.55 9.89
CA GLU A 413 -28.80 17.56 11.04
C GLU A 413 -29.16 18.97 11.48
N GLN A 414 -28.19 19.88 11.48
CA GLN A 414 -28.37 21.29 11.82
C GLN A 414 -29.22 22.06 10.81
N ALA A 415 -29.42 21.53 9.61
CA ALA A 415 -30.35 22.07 8.61
C ALA A 415 -31.74 21.43 8.69
N GLY A 416 -32.02 20.62 9.72
CA GLY A 416 -33.33 20.02 9.99
C GLY A 416 -33.66 18.76 9.19
N GLN A 417 -32.66 17.99 8.77
CA GLN A 417 -32.86 16.72 8.07
C GLN A 417 -32.78 15.51 9.03
N PRO A 418 -33.89 15.00 9.56
CA PRO A 418 -33.88 13.90 10.53
C PRO A 418 -33.76 12.53 9.84
N TYR A 419 -32.64 12.18 9.26
CA TYR A 419 -32.40 10.90 8.55
C TYR A 419 -32.75 9.64 9.36
N PRO A 420 -32.49 9.56 10.69
CA PRO A 420 -32.89 8.39 11.46
C PRO A 420 -34.38 8.09 11.40
N ILE A 421 -35.23 9.14 11.37
CA ILE A 421 -36.67 9.01 11.29
C ILE A 421 -37.14 8.47 9.94
N PHE A 422 -36.45 8.84 8.87
CA PHE A 422 -36.71 8.31 7.53
C PHE A 422 -36.63 6.78 7.48
N MET A 423 -35.56 6.19 8.03
CA MET A 423 -35.34 4.74 8.02
C MET A 423 -36.37 3.93 8.82
N LEU A 424 -37.13 4.57 9.69
CA LEU A 424 -38.25 3.93 10.43
C LEU A 424 -39.52 3.80 9.58
N LYS A 425 -39.67 4.59 8.53
CA LYS A 425 -40.91 4.73 7.76
C LYS A 425 -40.82 4.23 6.33
N ASP A 426 -39.65 4.26 5.74
CA ASP A 426 -39.47 3.99 4.31
C ASP A 426 -38.16 3.27 4.02
N SER A 427 -38.00 2.82 2.78
CA SER A 427 -36.78 2.22 2.24
C SER A 427 -36.12 3.16 1.23
N LEU A 428 -34.82 3.37 1.37
CA LEU A 428 -34.04 4.12 0.39
C LEU A 428 -33.91 3.33 -0.91
N LYS A 429 -34.12 3.99 -2.05
CA LYS A 429 -33.94 3.42 -3.38
C LYS A 429 -32.94 4.26 -4.16
N ALA A 430 -31.90 3.62 -4.67
CA ALA A 430 -30.95 4.21 -5.60
C ALA A 430 -30.97 3.39 -6.89
N THR A 431 -31.11 4.08 -8.03
CA THR A 431 -31.06 3.45 -9.35
C THR A 431 -29.83 3.94 -10.08
N PHE A 432 -29.06 3.01 -10.65
CA PHE A 432 -27.88 3.33 -11.44
C PHE A 432 -27.81 2.44 -12.66
N THR A 433 -27.08 2.90 -13.70
CA THR A 433 -26.87 2.14 -14.92
C THR A 433 -25.39 1.94 -15.14
N LEU A 434 -24.97 0.68 -15.28
CA LEU A 434 -23.61 0.34 -15.70
C LEU A 434 -23.51 0.57 -17.23
N LYS A 435 -22.60 1.45 -17.64
CA LYS A 435 -22.36 1.78 -19.05
C LYS A 435 -21.55 0.69 -19.78
N GLU A 436 -20.81 -0.11 -19.03
CA GLU A 436 -19.95 -1.18 -19.54
C GLU A 436 -20.12 -2.43 -18.67
N PRO A 437 -19.84 -3.63 -19.21
CA PRO A 437 -19.77 -4.85 -18.41
C PRO A 437 -18.72 -4.71 -17.29
N VAL A 438 -19.11 -5.04 -16.08
CA VAL A 438 -18.24 -4.97 -14.89
C VAL A 438 -17.91 -6.38 -14.42
N LYS A 439 -16.62 -6.63 -14.16
CA LYS A 439 -16.12 -7.84 -13.55
C LYS A 439 -15.83 -7.56 -12.07
N ASP A 440 -16.18 -8.53 -11.21
CA ASP A 440 -15.93 -8.49 -9.77
C ASP A 440 -16.58 -7.29 -9.04
N ALA A 441 -17.82 -6.93 -9.44
CA ALA A 441 -18.59 -5.88 -8.78
C ALA A 441 -18.84 -6.23 -7.31
N LYS A 442 -18.62 -5.24 -6.43
CA LYS A 442 -18.87 -5.36 -4.99
C LYS A 442 -19.69 -4.16 -4.52
N LEU A 443 -20.63 -4.40 -3.60
CA LEU A 443 -21.28 -3.32 -2.88
C LEU A 443 -20.45 -3.00 -1.63
N TYR A 444 -19.99 -1.76 -1.54
CA TYR A 444 -19.33 -1.24 -0.35
C TYR A 444 -20.37 -0.49 0.48
N TYR A 445 -20.69 -1.03 1.66
CA TYR A 445 -21.79 -0.54 2.48
C TYR A 445 -21.37 -0.36 3.94
N PHE A 446 -21.45 0.88 4.42
CA PHE A 446 -21.30 1.20 5.83
C PHE A 446 -22.66 1.19 6.52
N THR A 447 -22.76 0.46 7.62
CA THR A 447 -23.92 0.50 8.49
C THR A 447 -23.47 0.60 9.95
N THR A 448 -24.21 1.34 10.75
CA THR A 448 -23.95 1.46 12.18
C THR A 448 -25.27 1.39 12.93
N GLY A 449 -25.27 0.64 14.03
CA GLY A 449 -26.37 0.59 14.98
C GLY A 449 -25.92 1.25 16.28
N HIS A 450 -26.02 2.58 16.37
CA HIS A 450 -25.67 3.31 17.57
C HIS A 450 -26.82 4.20 18.02
N GLY A 451 -27.10 4.20 19.31
CA GLY A 451 -28.16 4.97 19.89
C GLY A 451 -29.53 4.34 19.62
N GLY A 452 -30.00 3.50 20.51
CA GLY A 452 -31.40 3.17 20.56
C GLY A 452 -32.15 4.40 21.04
N TRP A 453 -33.03 4.95 20.24
CA TRP A 453 -34.17 5.66 20.80
C TRP A 453 -34.97 4.56 21.46
N GLY A 454 -34.69 4.37 22.75
CA GLY A 454 -35.33 3.38 23.52
C GLY A 454 -36.84 3.56 23.49
N ASN A 455 -37.49 2.49 23.27
CA ASN A 455 -38.87 2.08 23.36
C ASN A 455 -39.84 2.12 22.38
#